data_1bcd34083dc8cf05f2f68c2aeeafce8e
#
_entry.id   1bcd34083dc8cf05f2f68c2aeeafce8e
#
_cell.length_a   1.000
_cell.length_b   1.000
_cell.length_c   1.000
_cell.angle_alpha   90.00
_cell.angle_beta   90.00
_cell.angle_gamma   90.00
#
_symmetry.space_group_name_H-M   'P 1'
#
loop_
_entity.id
_entity.type
_entity.pdbx_description
1 polymer ?
#
loop_
_entity_poly.entity_id
_entity_poly.type
_entity_poly.pdbx_seq_one_letter_code
_entity_poly.pdbx_strand_id
1 'polypeptide(L)'
;LKIAIGKIKQFNQVFIKTISLLWQTSNLMFLVIVGLNLSAGIILPVTLIIWKKFIDEVAYVLGNLNTTSIKFALLWLLLHFTVKIISSLLANVSSYVESIYASYLNRSIFEIIMDKINTLDLVDFDNSEMYNKILKANDQSVSRSMSILRTLMEIIKNSTSVIGIISILVIFDVPTLVLCLLSTIPVFFISFKILSKWFKVFNTRYEKLRLVNYLKTICIKNENIKEIKLFHVGEYLKNMILDVYSENINEDKKXRRKFSIQRMGVDTFENVITYVTMIYVVIIAIKQKLSIGSLTMYISAIENLKYTLTSTLNMISSAYEDSLYMESIFSLLEINKDENEEGKVFNGNFEKIEFKNVYFKYNNTDTYVIEDLNLTIEANKSYSIVGLNGAGKTTLMKLLTNLYEPTSGEILIDGVNMKCYKKSSIYQQISAVFQDFIKYPLSVEKNIGLGDIGNIENFRMIENSAKQIEADKFINKLPQKYKTNLQREWSDGVDLSIGQWQKLAISRALMKKAPILVLDEPTASLDAVAEQDLFKNFKFIVENRTCFLIAHRFSTIKLADKIFVLKDKRIIEEGSHDQLIYEDGEYARLYKIQSEMISTPVLV
;
A
#
# COMPACT_ATOMS: atom_id res chain seq x y z
N LEU A 1 -20.10 3.74 28.59
CA LEU A 1 -19.63 2.35 28.81
C LEU A 1 -19.79 1.51 27.53
N LYS A 2 -20.98 1.47 26.89
CA LYS A 2 -21.22 0.70 25.64
C LYS A 2 -20.22 1.06 24.53
N ILE A 3 -19.92 2.35 24.34
CA ILE A 3 -18.96 2.83 23.33
C ILE A 3 -17.53 2.31 23.65
N ALA A 4 -17.14 2.32 24.93
CA ALA A 4 -15.83 1.81 25.36
C ALA A 4 -15.73 0.30 25.15
N ILE A 5 -16.77 -0.46 25.47
CA ILE A 5 -16.83 -1.91 25.28
C ILE A 5 -16.73 -2.23 23.77
N GLY A 6 -17.44 -1.48 22.92
CA GLY A 6 -17.37 -1.66 21.47
C GLY A 6 -15.95 -1.47 20.94
N LYS A 7 -15.24 -0.43 21.39
CA LYS A 7 -13.86 -0.15 21.01
C LYS A 7 -12.88 -1.24 21.47
N ILE A 8 -13.07 -1.77 22.67
CA ILE A 8 -12.25 -2.87 23.19
C ILE A 8 -12.47 -4.14 22.35
N LYS A 9 -13.71 -4.44 21.99
CA LYS A 9 -14.05 -5.60 21.15
C LYS A 9 -13.38 -5.47 19.76
N GLN A 10 -13.48 -4.29 19.16
CA GLN A 10 -12.85 -3.98 17.87
C GLN A 10 -11.32 -4.12 17.94
N PHE A 11 -10.69 -3.54 18.98
CA PHE A 11 -9.25 -3.70 19.22
C PHE A 11 -8.86 -5.18 19.29
N ASN A 12 -9.59 -5.97 20.10
CA ASN A 12 -9.29 -7.40 20.25
C ASN A 12 -9.40 -8.15 18.92
N GLN A 13 -10.41 -7.86 18.10
CA GLN A 13 -10.59 -8.51 16.79
C GLN A 13 -9.40 -8.20 15.87
N VAL A 14 -9.02 -6.92 15.75
CA VAL A 14 -7.90 -6.49 14.89
C VAL A 14 -6.57 -7.07 15.42
N PHE A 15 -6.38 -7.05 16.73
CA PHE A 15 -5.18 -7.58 17.39
C PHE A 15 -5.02 -9.08 17.12
N ILE A 16 -6.10 -9.86 17.25
CA ILE A 16 -6.12 -11.30 16.95
C ILE A 16 -5.81 -11.56 15.47
N LYS A 17 -6.42 -10.78 14.56
CA LYS A 17 -6.15 -10.89 13.11
C LYS A 17 -4.67 -10.60 12.81
N THR A 18 -4.09 -9.60 13.48
CA THR A 18 -2.67 -9.27 13.32
C THR A 18 -1.79 -10.41 13.84
N ILE A 19 -2.10 -10.99 14.98
CA ILE A 19 -1.36 -12.17 15.51
C ILE A 19 -1.47 -13.34 14.54
N SER A 20 -2.64 -13.57 13.94
CA SER A 20 -2.83 -14.63 12.92
C SER A 20 -1.93 -14.39 11.70
N LEU A 21 -1.87 -13.14 11.23
CA LEU A 21 -0.98 -12.73 10.12
C LEU A 21 0.49 -12.99 10.48
N LEU A 22 0.89 -12.58 11.69
CA LEU A 22 2.25 -12.81 12.20
C LEU A 22 2.56 -14.31 12.25
N TRP A 23 1.65 -15.12 12.78
CA TRP A 23 1.82 -16.58 12.87
C TRP A 23 1.99 -17.21 11.47
N GLN A 24 1.18 -16.80 10.50
CA GLN A 24 1.21 -17.31 9.12
C GLN A 24 2.52 -16.96 8.40
N THR A 25 3.15 -15.84 8.73
CA THR A 25 4.42 -15.41 8.12
C THR A 25 5.54 -16.43 8.38
N SER A 26 5.74 -16.85 9.64
CA SER A 26 6.70 -17.90 10.01
C SER A 26 6.43 -18.34 11.46
N ASN A 27 5.73 -19.46 11.60
CA ASN A 27 5.38 -20.01 12.92
C ASN A 27 6.62 -20.38 13.75
N LEU A 28 7.67 -20.95 13.12
CA LEU A 28 8.90 -21.33 13.81
C LEU A 28 9.62 -20.11 14.38
N MET A 29 9.83 -19.06 13.58
CA MET A 29 10.49 -17.83 14.05
C MET A 29 9.67 -17.14 15.13
N PHE A 30 8.35 -17.11 14.98
CA PHE A 30 7.45 -16.54 15.98
C PHE A 30 7.63 -17.25 17.34
N LEU A 31 7.65 -18.59 17.35
CA LEU A 31 7.87 -19.37 18.57
C LEU A 31 9.25 -19.14 19.18
N VAL A 32 10.30 -19.02 18.37
CA VAL A 32 11.66 -18.71 18.83
C VAL A 32 11.68 -17.35 19.54
N ILE A 33 11.04 -16.32 18.93
CA ILE A 33 10.97 -14.97 19.52
C ILE A 33 10.21 -15.03 20.87
N VAL A 34 9.09 -15.76 20.94
CA VAL A 34 8.33 -15.96 22.19
C VAL A 34 9.21 -16.61 23.27
N GLY A 35 9.92 -17.70 22.93
CA GLY A 35 10.82 -18.41 23.87
C GLY A 35 11.94 -17.52 24.39
N LEU A 36 12.56 -16.73 23.51
CA LEU A 36 13.61 -15.77 23.91
C LEU A 36 13.07 -14.72 24.89
N ASN A 37 11.88 -14.19 24.64
CA ASN A 37 11.27 -13.17 25.49
C ASN A 37 10.78 -13.73 26.84
N LEU A 38 10.25 -14.96 26.86
CA LEU A 38 9.93 -15.66 28.11
C LEU A 38 11.20 -15.84 28.97
N SER A 39 12.28 -16.32 28.34
CA SER A 39 13.58 -16.51 29.03
C SER A 39 14.11 -15.18 29.56
N ALA A 40 14.05 -14.12 28.77
CA ALA A 40 14.48 -12.77 29.17
C ALA A 40 13.67 -12.22 30.35
N GLY A 41 12.38 -12.56 30.44
CA GLY A 41 11.50 -12.15 31.54
C GLY A 41 11.89 -12.74 32.89
N ILE A 42 12.40 -13.98 32.90
CA ILE A 42 12.83 -14.67 34.13
C ILE A 42 14.11 -14.04 34.73
N ILE A 43 14.94 -13.45 33.88
CA ILE A 43 16.26 -12.93 34.28
C ILE A 43 16.15 -11.85 35.36
N LEU A 44 15.16 -10.96 35.27
CA LEU A 44 15.04 -9.83 36.19
C LEU A 44 14.81 -10.28 37.64
N PRO A 45 13.81 -11.13 37.97
CA PRO A 45 13.67 -11.66 39.34
C PRO A 45 14.89 -12.43 39.83
N VAL A 46 15.52 -13.25 38.98
CA VAL A 46 16.72 -14.02 39.30
C VAL A 46 17.87 -13.07 39.67
N THR A 47 18.05 -11.99 38.89
CA THR A 47 19.10 -10.99 39.17
C THR A 47 18.91 -10.33 40.54
N LEU A 48 17.65 -10.02 40.92
CA LEU A 48 17.34 -9.44 42.23
C LEU A 48 17.76 -10.38 43.37
N ILE A 49 17.49 -11.67 43.25
CA ILE A 49 17.83 -12.69 44.26
C ILE A 49 19.36 -12.85 44.40
N ILE A 50 20.07 -12.92 43.25
CA ILE A 50 21.53 -13.04 43.23
C ILE A 50 22.17 -11.80 43.88
N TRP A 51 21.66 -10.61 43.50
CA TRP A 51 22.14 -9.33 44.03
C TRP A 51 21.96 -9.25 45.55
N LYS A 52 20.80 -9.70 46.07
CA LYS A 52 20.56 -9.82 47.52
C LYS A 52 21.65 -10.66 48.20
N LYS A 53 21.92 -11.87 47.68
CA LYS A 53 22.92 -12.78 48.22
C LYS A 53 24.33 -12.15 48.23
N PHE A 54 24.70 -11.48 47.15
CA PHE A 54 25.96 -10.75 47.06
C PHE A 54 26.08 -9.68 48.17
N ILE A 55 25.06 -8.85 48.34
CA ILE A 55 25.05 -7.76 49.35
C ILE A 55 25.12 -8.34 50.76
N ASP A 56 24.40 -9.43 51.04
CA ASP A 56 24.41 -10.08 52.36
C ASP A 56 25.80 -10.62 52.71
N GLU A 57 26.50 -11.26 51.74
CA GLU A 57 27.87 -11.75 51.96
C GLU A 57 28.87 -10.60 52.14
N VAL A 58 28.74 -9.52 51.38
CA VAL A 58 29.58 -8.32 51.54
C VAL A 58 29.38 -7.71 52.94
N ALA A 59 28.14 -7.57 53.38
CA ALA A 59 27.83 -7.04 54.72
C ALA A 59 28.43 -7.93 55.83
N TYR A 60 28.37 -9.25 55.63
CA TYR A 60 28.96 -10.23 56.60
C TYR A 60 30.51 -10.11 56.66
N VAL A 61 31.15 -9.97 55.48
CA VAL A 61 32.61 -9.80 55.38
C VAL A 61 33.07 -8.50 56.06
N LEU A 62 32.31 -7.42 55.88
CA LEU A 62 32.64 -6.12 56.52
C LEU A 62 32.53 -6.17 58.02
N GLY A 63 31.65 -7.03 58.59
CA GLY A 63 31.51 -7.26 60.02
C GLY A 63 32.54 -8.28 60.60
N ASN A 64 32.99 -9.23 59.76
CA ASN A 64 33.88 -10.33 60.18
C ASN A 64 34.88 -10.64 59.07
N LEU A 65 36.09 -10.09 59.14
CA LEU A 65 37.13 -10.31 58.11
C LEU A 65 37.56 -11.79 58.08
N ASN A 66 36.93 -12.58 57.23
CA ASN A 66 37.21 -13.99 57.00
C ASN A 66 37.42 -14.27 55.50
N THR A 67 38.52 -14.91 55.16
CA THR A 67 38.93 -15.23 53.81
C THR A 67 37.91 -16.13 53.05
N THR A 68 37.20 -17.00 53.75
CA THR A 68 36.16 -17.88 53.16
C THR A 68 34.94 -17.08 52.69
N SER A 69 34.52 -16.08 53.45
CA SER A 69 33.37 -15.21 53.10
C SER A 69 33.66 -14.31 51.90
N ILE A 70 34.92 -13.85 51.75
CA ILE A 70 35.35 -13.09 50.55
C ILE A 70 35.15 -13.95 49.27
N LYS A 71 35.51 -15.23 49.31
CA LYS A 71 35.32 -16.15 48.18
C LYS A 71 33.85 -16.28 47.80
N PHE A 72 32.94 -16.39 48.79
CA PHE A 72 31.48 -16.48 48.52
C PHE A 72 30.93 -15.17 47.94
N ALA A 73 31.36 -14.02 48.44
CA ALA A 73 30.96 -12.73 47.88
C ALA A 73 31.41 -12.60 46.39
N LEU A 74 32.65 -12.99 46.09
CA LEU A 74 33.16 -12.99 44.71
C LEU A 74 32.41 -13.99 43.84
N LEU A 75 32.01 -15.15 44.36
CA LEU A 75 31.21 -16.14 43.63
C LEU A 75 29.84 -15.56 43.21
N TRP A 76 29.13 -14.91 44.15
CA TRP A 76 27.83 -14.28 43.85
C TRP A 76 27.96 -13.13 42.87
N LEU A 77 29.06 -12.35 42.95
CA LEU A 77 29.34 -11.29 41.99
C LEU A 77 29.59 -11.86 40.58
N LEU A 78 30.37 -12.94 40.50
CA LEU A 78 30.65 -13.63 39.23
C LEU A 78 29.35 -14.21 38.61
N LEU A 79 28.51 -14.79 39.46
CA LEU A 79 27.20 -15.31 39.03
C LEU A 79 26.30 -14.17 38.50
N HIS A 80 26.28 -13.03 39.21
CA HIS A 80 25.55 -11.84 38.75
C HIS A 80 26.05 -11.39 37.37
N PHE A 81 27.38 -11.34 37.18
CA PHE A 81 28.01 -10.95 35.91
C PHE A 81 27.64 -11.94 34.78
N THR A 82 27.70 -13.27 35.05
CA THR A 82 27.31 -14.26 34.02
C THR A 82 25.84 -14.12 33.60
N VAL A 83 24.93 -13.88 34.57
CA VAL A 83 23.51 -13.65 34.25
C VAL A 83 23.31 -12.39 33.42
N LYS A 84 24.08 -11.32 33.67
CA LYS A 84 24.05 -10.09 32.85
C LYS A 84 24.54 -10.35 31.43
N ILE A 85 25.61 -11.14 31.25
CA ILE A 85 26.09 -11.56 29.92
C ILE A 85 24.99 -12.34 29.19
N ILE A 86 24.40 -13.34 29.85
CA ILE A 86 23.31 -14.13 29.27
C ILE A 86 22.15 -13.23 28.83
N SER A 87 21.77 -12.25 29.66
CA SER A 87 20.73 -11.26 29.34
C SER A 87 21.07 -10.49 28.07
N SER A 88 22.31 -10.02 27.95
CA SER A 88 22.77 -9.28 26.76
C SER A 88 22.77 -10.15 25.50
N LEU A 89 23.24 -11.39 25.62
CA LEU A 89 23.23 -12.35 24.50
C LEU A 89 21.81 -12.64 24.05
N LEU A 90 20.87 -12.89 24.95
CA LEU A 90 19.46 -13.12 24.63
C LEU A 90 18.84 -11.91 23.92
N ALA A 91 19.14 -10.70 24.39
CA ALA A 91 18.64 -9.46 23.76
C ALA A 91 19.17 -9.32 22.32
N ASN A 92 20.47 -9.58 22.11
CA ASN A 92 21.09 -9.50 20.77
C ASN A 92 20.52 -10.55 19.82
N VAL A 93 20.37 -11.80 20.29
CA VAL A 93 19.78 -12.89 19.51
C VAL A 93 18.31 -12.57 19.15
N SER A 94 17.54 -12.06 20.14
CA SER A 94 16.14 -11.65 19.90
C SER A 94 16.07 -10.56 18.82
N SER A 95 16.92 -9.53 18.94
CA SER A 95 16.98 -8.42 17.95
C SER A 95 17.34 -8.93 16.55
N TYR A 96 18.30 -9.86 16.46
CA TYR A 96 18.70 -10.47 15.18
C TYR A 96 17.52 -11.25 14.56
N VAL A 97 16.88 -12.12 15.35
CA VAL A 97 15.75 -12.93 14.85
C VAL A 97 14.59 -12.02 14.43
N GLU A 98 14.30 -10.97 15.22
CA GLU A 98 13.26 -9.98 14.88
C GLU A 98 13.56 -9.26 13.56
N SER A 99 14.82 -8.90 13.29
CA SER A 99 15.20 -8.21 12.05
C SER A 99 15.01 -9.11 10.80
N ILE A 100 15.37 -10.40 10.92
CA ILE A 100 15.13 -11.39 9.86
C ILE A 100 13.62 -11.61 9.67
N TYR A 101 12.90 -11.76 10.77
CA TYR A 101 11.44 -11.94 10.76
C TYR A 101 10.75 -10.75 10.05
N ALA A 102 11.23 -9.51 10.30
CA ALA A 102 10.70 -8.31 9.64
C ALA A 102 10.82 -8.40 8.10
N SER A 103 11.91 -8.99 7.59
CA SER A 103 12.09 -9.19 6.14
C SER A 103 11.07 -10.18 5.57
N TYR A 104 10.84 -11.29 6.27
CA TYR A 104 9.79 -12.25 5.87
C TYR A 104 8.38 -11.62 5.93
N LEU A 105 8.12 -10.86 6.98
CA LEU A 105 6.83 -10.17 7.15
C LEU A 105 6.59 -9.16 6.02
N ASN A 106 7.63 -8.39 5.66
CA ASN A 106 7.55 -7.44 4.54
C ASN A 106 7.15 -8.16 3.24
N ARG A 107 7.80 -9.27 2.94
CA ARG A 107 7.49 -10.10 1.76
C ARG A 107 6.04 -10.61 1.81
N SER A 108 5.65 -11.21 2.93
CA SER A 108 4.30 -11.79 3.11
C SER A 108 3.18 -10.73 2.98
N ILE A 109 3.37 -9.58 3.62
CA ILE A 109 2.38 -8.50 3.55
C ILE A 109 2.30 -7.94 2.12
N PHE A 110 3.44 -7.75 1.44
CA PHE A 110 3.46 -7.30 0.04
C PHE A 110 2.67 -8.27 -0.85
N GLU A 111 2.91 -9.58 -0.70
CA GLU A 111 2.20 -10.63 -1.45
C GLU A 111 0.67 -10.52 -1.24
N ILE A 112 0.23 -10.48 0.02
CA ILE A 112 -1.20 -10.38 0.38
C ILE A 112 -1.84 -9.11 -0.21
N ILE A 113 -1.15 -7.97 -0.12
CA ILE A 113 -1.66 -6.69 -0.64
C ILE A 113 -1.74 -6.72 -2.18
N MET A 114 -0.71 -7.25 -2.85
CA MET A 114 -0.68 -7.33 -4.32
C MET A 114 -1.76 -8.29 -4.83
N ASP A 115 -1.93 -9.44 -4.19
CA ASP A 115 -3.02 -10.36 -4.51
C ASP A 115 -4.38 -9.66 -4.39
N LYS A 116 -4.56 -8.90 -3.32
CA LYS A 116 -5.80 -8.14 -3.12
C LYS A 116 -6.00 -7.07 -4.20
N ILE A 117 -4.97 -6.29 -4.50
CA ILE A 117 -5.01 -5.26 -5.55
C ILE A 117 -5.41 -5.86 -6.90
N ASN A 118 -4.91 -7.06 -7.21
CA ASN A 118 -5.22 -7.77 -8.46
C ASN A 118 -6.71 -8.18 -8.56
N THR A 119 -7.44 -8.28 -7.44
CA THR A 119 -8.88 -8.60 -7.46
C THR A 119 -9.77 -7.34 -7.53
N LEU A 120 -9.21 -6.14 -7.41
CA LEU A 120 -9.98 -4.89 -7.44
C LEU A 120 -10.28 -4.46 -8.87
N ASP A 121 -11.45 -3.88 -9.08
CA ASP A 121 -11.86 -3.29 -10.36
C ASP A 121 -11.34 -1.85 -10.53
N LEU A 122 -11.28 -1.37 -11.76
CA LEU A 122 -10.88 0.01 -12.07
C LEU A 122 -11.74 1.04 -11.31
N VAL A 123 -13.02 0.75 -11.12
CA VAL A 123 -13.99 1.57 -10.37
C VAL A 123 -13.54 1.81 -8.92
N ASP A 124 -12.86 0.85 -8.30
CA ASP A 124 -12.36 0.96 -6.92
C ASP A 124 -11.24 1.99 -6.82
N PHE A 125 -10.39 2.08 -7.85
CA PHE A 125 -9.30 3.06 -7.90
C PHE A 125 -9.81 4.49 -8.13
N ASP A 126 -10.99 4.65 -8.72
CA ASP A 126 -11.65 5.96 -8.87
C ASP A 126 -12.26 6.46 -7.55
N ASN A 127 -12.49 5.56 -6.59
CA ASN A 127 -13.05 5.90 -5.28
C ASN A 127 -11.93 6.41 -4.35
N SER A 128 -12.00 7.70 -3.96
CA SER A 128 -10.96 8.33 -3.12
C SER A 128 -10.79 7.65 -1.76
N GLU A 129 -11.87 7.13 -1.17
CA GLU A 129 -11.79 6.41 0.11
C GLU A 129 -11.05 5.08 -0.05
N MET A 130 -11.40 4.33 -1.09
CA MET A 130 -10.74 3.05 -1.43
C MET A 130 -9.26 3.27 -1.75
N TYR A 131 -8.96 4.25 -2.58
CA TYR A 131 -7.58 4.61 -2.94
C TYR A 131 -6.76 4.96 -1.69
N ASN A 132 -7.35 5.69 -0.74
CA ASN A 132 -6.71 5.99 0.55
C ASN A 132 -6.41 4.72 1.37
N LYS A 133 -7.31 3.72 1.35
CA LYS A 133 -7.08 2.44 2.04
C LYS A 133 -5.91 1.68 1.42
N ILE A 134 -5.83 1.66 0.08
CA ILE A 134 -4.73 1.02 -0.67
C ILE A 134 -3.38 1.69 -0.29
N LEU A 135 -3.32 3.03 -0.32
CA LEU A 135 -2.10 3.77 0.02
C LEU A 135 -1.68 3.52 1.48
N LYS A 136 -2.63 3.56 2.42
CA LYS A 136 -2.35 3.28 3.85
C LYS A 136 -1.81 1.85 4.03
N ALA A 137 -2.41 0.88 3.35
CA ALA A 137 -1.98 -0.51 3.40
C ALA A 137 -0.53 -0.64 2.89
N ASN A 138 -0.22 -0.03 1.77
CA ASN A 138 1.13 -0.07 1.20
C ASN A 138 2.18 0.58 2.12
N ASP A 139 1.88 1.77 2.66
CA ASP A 139 2.88 2.60 3.36
C ASP A 139 3.16 2.14 4.80
N GLN A 140 2.18 1.58 5.51
CA GLN A 140 2.27 1.40 6.97
C GLN A 140 2.10 -0.03 7.47
N SER A 141 1.65 -0.96 6.64
CA SER A 141 1.30 -2.32 7.07
C SER A 141 2.44 -3.05 7.78
N VAL A 142 3.64 -3.04 7.21
CA VAL A 142 4.81 -3.73 7.76
C VAL A 142 5.23 -3.12 9.09
N SER A 143 5.38 -1.79 9.13
CA SER A 143 5.85 -1.09 10.33
C SER A 143 4.87 -1.25 11.50
N ARG A 144 3.56 -1.19 11.23
CA ARG A 144 2.52 -1.34 12.27
C ARG A 144 2.43 -2.79 12.75
N SER A 145 2.52 -3.77 11.85
CA SER A 145 2.53 -5.20 12.22
C SER A 145 3.75 -5.53 13.09
N MET A 146 4.94 -5.00 12.74
CA MET A 146 6.15 -5.17 13.54
C MET A 146 6.05 -4.51 14.90
N SER A 147 5.41 -3.34 14.98
CA SER A 147 5.17 -2.65 16.27
C SER A 147 4.26 -3.50 17.17
N ILE A 148 3.21 -4.11 16.62
CA ILE A 148 2.31 -5.01 17.37
C ILE A 148 3.09 -6.27 17.84
N LEU A 149 3.94 -6.85 16.97
CA LEU A 149 4.80 -7.98 17.35
C LEU A 149 5.68 -7.62 18.55
N ARG A 150 6.40 -6.50 18.46
CA ARG A 150 7.28 -6.03 19.55
C ARG A 150 6.50 -5.80 20.83
N THR A 151 5.33 -5.16 20.73
CA THR A 151 4.45 -4.94 21.90
C THR A 151 4.02 -6.28 22.52
N LEU A 152 3.62 -7.26 21.71
CA LEU A 152 3.25 -8.60 22.17
C LEU A 152 4.42 -9.26 22.93
N MET A 153 5.62 -9.22 22.35
CA MET A 153 6.82 -9.83 22.94
C MET A 153 7.22 -9.16 24.26
N GLU A 154 7.16 -7.82 24.30
CA GLU A 154 7.42 -7.09 25.55
C GLU A 154 6.34 -7.36 26.62
N ILE A 155 5.08 -7.52 26.24
CA ILE A 155 4.01 -7.92 27.18
C ILE A 155 4.32 -9.30 27.77
N ILE A 156 4.75 -10.26 26.94
CA ILE A 156 5.12 -11.62 27.36
C ILE A 156 6.30 -11.55 28.35
N LYS A 157 7.37 -10.88 27.99
CA LYS A 157 8.56 -10.66 28.80
C LYS A 157 8.22 -9.99 30.15
N ASN A 158 7.48 -8.89 30.07
CA ASN A 158 7.07 -8.09 31.22
C ASN A 158 6.13 -8.89 32.16
N SER A 159 5.19 -9.65 31.60
CA SER A 159 4.29 -10.51 32.41
C SER A 159 5.08 -11.55 33.22
N THR A 160 6.07 -12.17 32.57
CA THR A 160 6.96 -13.13 33.23
C THR A 160 7.75 -12.46 34.35
N SER A 161 8.31 -11.26 34.10
CA SER A 161 9.05 -10.48 35.10
C SER A 161 8.14 -10.08 36.29
N VAL A 162 6.92 -9.60 35.98
CA VAL A 162 5.94 -9.16 36.98
C VAL A 162 5.56 -10.34 37.91
N ILE A 163 5.30 -11.52 37.33
CA ILE A 163 4.98 -12.73 38.15
C ILE A 163 6.12 -13.03 39.12
N GLY A 164 7.37 -13.01 38.65
CA GLY A 164 8.54 -13.24 39.51
C GLY A 164 8.71 -12.17 40.59
N ILE A 165 8.52 -10.89 40.27
CA ILE A 165 8.63 -9.79 41.26
C ILE A 165 7.48 -9.87 42.26
N ILE A 166 6.25 -10.15 41.82
CA ILE A 166 5.09 -10.34 42.73
C ILE A 166 5.38 -11.46 43.71
N SER A 167 5.95 -12.59 43.26
CA SER A 167 6.32 -13.70 44.15
C SER A 167 7.29 -13.24 45.26
N ILE A 168 8.29 -12.42 44.91
CA ILE A 168 9.25 -11.84 45.88
C ILE A 168 8.51 -10.95 46.91
N LEU A 169 7.61 -10.06 46.42
CA LEU A 169 6.92 -9.09 47.29
C LEU A 169 5.84 -9.75 48.16
N VAL A 170 5.14 -10.79 47.68
CA VAL A 170 4.14 -11.53 48.48
C VAL A 170 4.80 -12.23 49.68
N ILE A 171 5.98 -12.81 49.48
CA ILE A 171 6.76 -13.45 50.57
C ILE A 171 7.16 -12.41 51.64
N PHE A 172 7.39 -11.16 51.22
CA PHE A 172 7.78 -10.07 52.10
C PHE A 172 6.58 -9.49 52.85
N ASP A 173 5.62 -8.89 52.13
CA ASP A 173 4.54 -8.13 52.76
C ASP A 173 3.46 -7.79 51.72
N VAL A 174 2.25 -8.31 51.88
CA VAL A 174 1.13 -8.11 50.93
C VAL A 174 0.70 -6.64 50.85
N PRO A 175 0.58 -5.85 51.93
CA PRO A 175 0.26 -4.42 51.81
C PRO A 175 1.22 -3.65 50.91
N THR A 176 2.52 -3.93 50.89
CA THR A 176 3.51 -3.33 50.00
C THR A 176 3.13 -3.56 48.55
N LEU A 177 2.76 -4.78 48.18
CA LEU A 177 2.32 -5.13 46.82
C LEU A 177 1.06 -4.34 46.43
N VAL A 178 0.07 -4.26 47.33
CA VAL A 178 -1.19 -3.53 47.04
C VAL A 178 -0.92 -2.04 46.79
N LEU A 179 -0.05 -1.41 47.59
CA LEU A 179 0.33 0.00 47.39
C LEU A 179 1.00 0.23 46.02
N CYS A 180 1.90 -0.68 45.60
CA CYS A 180 2.55 -0.62 44.31
C CYS A 180 1.52 -0.71 43.16
N LEU A 181 0.59 -1.65 43.24
CA LEU A 181 -0.44 -1.81 42.18
C LEU A 181 -1.38 -0.60 42.11
N LEU A 182 -1.80 -0.07 43.24
CA LEU A 182 -2.65 1.12 43.32
C LEU A 182 -2.00 2.35 42.68
N SER A 183 -0.67 2.50 42.84
CA SER A 183 0.07 3.66 42.30
C SER A 183 0.03 3.74 40.74
N THR A 184 -0.10 2.62 40.05
CA THR A 184 -0.06 2.58 38.56
C THR A 184 -1.42 2.87 37.91
N ILE A 185 -2.53 2.81 38.67
CA ILE A 185 -3.89 2.99 38.12
C ILE A 185 -4.08 4.37 37.44
N PRO A 186 -3.71 5.51 38.05
CA PRO A 186 -3.88 6.81 37.37
C PRO A 186 -3.10 6.94 36.08
N VAL A 187 -1.91 6.34 35.99
CA VAL A 187 -1.06 6.34 34.80
C VAL A 187 -1.81 5.70 33.63
N PHE A 188 -2.45 4.55 33.87
CA PHE A 188 -3.23 3.85 32.85
C PHE A 188 -4.32 4.75 32.24
N PHE A 189 -5.16 5.36 33.11
CA PHE A 189 -6.28 6.18 32.62
C PHE A 189 -5.82 7.38 31.80
N ILE A 190 -4.73 8.03 32.20
CA ILE A 190 -4.20 9.19 31.49
C ILE A 190 -3.57 8.78 30.16
N SER A 191 -2.79 7.72 30.12
CA SER A 191 -2.17 7.20 28.89
C SER A 191 -3.24 6.87 27.84
N PHE A 192 -4.30 6.18 28.25
CA PHE A 192 -5.41 5.83 27.37
C PHE A 192 -6.15 7.06 26.82
N LYS A 193 -6.37 8.07 27.67
CA LYS A 193 -7.04 9.33 27.26
C LYS A 193 -6.20 10.13 26.25
N ILE A 194 -4.89 10.17 26.44
CA ILE A 194 -3.95 10.85 25.53
C ILE A 194 -4.02 10.16 24.15
N LEU A 195 -3.92 8.85 24.13
CA LEU A 195 -3.91 8.04 22.91
C LEU A 195 -5.14 8.26 22.03
N SER A 196 -6.33 8.20 22.64
CA SER A 196 -7.60 8.34 21.91
C SER A 196 -7.72 9.69 21.20
N LYS A 197 -7.08 10.73 21.74
CA LYS A 197 -7.07 12.07 21.12
C LYS A 197 -6.06 12.15 19.97
N TRP A 198 -4.89 11.53 20.12
CA TRP A 198 -3.87 11.51 19.04
C TRP A 198 -4.40 10.87 17.77
N PHE A 199 -5.13 9.77 17.90
CA PHE A 199 -5.72 9.08 16.74
C PHE A 199 -6.66 9.99 15.95
N LYS A 200 -7.52 10.76 16.64
CA LYS A 200 -8.42 11.72 15.96
C LYS A 200 -7.63 12.74 15.14
N VAL A 201 -6.61 13.34 15.75
CA VAL A 201 -5.76 14.34 15.10
C VAL A 201 -5.08 13.74 13.86
N PHE A 202 -4.57 12.53 13.97
CA PHE A 202 -3.91 11.85 12.84
C PHE A 202 -4.86 11.66 11.65
N ASN A 203 -6.07 11.18 11.90
CA ASN A 203 -7.04 10.92 10.83
C ASN A 203 -7.43 12.21 10.08
N THR A 204 -7.62 13.32 10.79
CA THR A 204 -7.96 14.60 10.15
C THR A 204 -6.82 15.17 9.30
N ARG A 205 -5.58 14.79 9.59
CA ARG A 205 -4.40 15.26 8.85
C ARG A 205 -4.08 14.43 7.60
N TYR A 206 -4.66 13.24 7.47
CA TYR A 206 -4.23 12.28 6.45
C TYR A 206 -4.37 12.88 5.03
N GLU A 207 -5.45 13.58 4.74
CA GLU A 207 -5.67 14.22 3.44
C GLU A 207 -4.61 15.29 3.14
N LYS A 208 -4.29 16.14 4.15
CA LYS A 208 -3.24 17.17 4.01
C LYS A 208 -1.87 16.54 3.75
N LEU A 209 -1.55 15.46 4.48
CA LEU A 209 -0.28 14.74 4.29
C LEU A 209 -0.21 14.05 2.92
N ARG A 210 -1.34 13.56 2.40
CA ARG A 210 -1.43 13.01 1.04
C ARG A 210 -1.09 14.08 0.00
N LEU A 211 -1.64 15.29 0.14
CA LEU A 211 -1.30 16.41 -0.74
C LEU A 211 0.20 16.72 -0.67
N VAL A 212 0.77 16.78 0.54
CA VAL A 212 2.20 17.00 0.74
C VAL A 212 3.03 15.93 0.01
N ASN A 213 2.68 14.66 0.15
CA ASN A 213 3.40 13.56 -0.50
C ASN A 213 3.29 13.65 -2.03
N TYR A 214 2.12 14.01 -2.54
CA TYR A 214 1.90 14.24 -3.98
C TYR A 214 2.79 15.39 -4.49
N LEU A 215 2.80 16.53 -3.79
CA LEU A 215 3.64 17.68 -4.16
C LEU A 215 5.13 17.33 -4.13
N LYS A 216 5.58 16.57 -3.12
CA LYS A 216 6.97 16.06 -3.05
C LYS A 216 7.29 15.19 -4.28
N THR A 217 6.39 14.28 -4.64
CA THR A 217 6.56 13.40 -5.81
C THR A 217 6.69 14.23 -7.09
N ILE A 218 5.84 15.26 -7.26
CA ILE A 218 5.93 16.20 -8.38
C ILE A 218 7.31 16.85 -8.43
N CYS A 219 7.83 17.33 -7.29
CA CYS A 219 9.11 18.04 -7.21
C CYS A 219 10.32 17.16 -7.52
N ILE A 220 10.19 15.84 -7.37
CA ILE A 220 11.31 14.89 -7.51
C ILE A 220 11.30 14.22 -8.90
N LYS A 221 10.13 14.03 -9.51
CA LYS A 221 10.02 13.32 -10.80
C LYS A 221 10.70 14.06 -11.94
N ASN A 222 11.55 13.35 -12.66
CA ASN A 222 12.30 13.87 -13.81
C ASN A 222 11.38 14.50 -14.88
N GLU A 223 10.23 13.89 -15.13
CA GLU A 223 9.22 14.35 -16.10
C GLU A 223 8.77 15.79 -15.83
N ASN A 224 8.66 16.16 -14.55
CA ASN A 224 8.09 17.43 -14.10
C ASN A 224 9.14 18.54 -13.91
N ILE A 225 10.42 18.18 -13.76
CA ILE A 225 11.46 19.13 -13.34
C ILE A 225 11.65 20.29 -14.33
N LYS A 226 11.43 20.04 -15.61
CA LYS A 226 11.51 21.05 -16.68
C LYS A 226 10.56 22.21 -16.40
N GLU A 227 9.31 21.89 -16.13
CA GLU A 227 8.25 22.86 -15.86
C GLU A 227 8.49 23.60 -14.54
N ILE A 228 8.88 22.84 -13.49
CA ILE A 228 9.21 23.40 -12.18
C ILE A 228 10.32 24.46 -12.29
N LYS A 229 11.36 24.16 -13.08
CA LYS A 229 12.49 25.07 -13.29
C LYS A 229 12.10 26.26 -14.17
N LEU A 230 11.40 26.00 -15.27
CA LEU A 230 11.02 27.04 -16.24
C LEU A 230 10.10 28.10 -15.61
N PHE A 231 9.12 27.66 -14.84
CA PHE A 231 8.17 28.56 -14.16
C PHE A 231 8.64 29.03 -12.78
N HIS A 232 9.81 28.58 -12.32
CA HIS A 232 10.37 28.91 -10.99
C HIS A 232 9.43 28.59 -9.83
N VAL A 233 8.54 27.59 -9.98
CA VAL A 233 7.52 27.24 -8.96
C VAL A 233 8.07 26.42 -7.79
N GLY A 234 9.33 25.96 -7.84
CA GLY A 234 9.91 25.10 -6.80
C GLY A 234 9.86 25.72 -5.39
N GLU A 235 10.18 27.01 -5.27
CA GLU A 235 10.13 27.73 -3.98
C GLU A 235 8.68 27.85 -3.47
N TYR A 236 7.74 28.12 -4.35
CA TYR A 236 6.31 28.19 -4.01
C TYR A 236 5.80 26.85 -3.48
N LEU A 237 6.10 25.75 -4.20
CA LEU A 237 5.68 24.39 -3.79
C LEU A 237 6.33 23.99 -2.45
N LYS A 238 7.62 24.33 -2.27
CA LYS A 238 8.31 24.12 -0.98
C LYS A 238 7.57 24.84 0.15
N ASN A 239 7.23 26.10 -0.06
CA ASN A 239 6.55 26.90 0.98
C ASN A 239 5.15 26.35 1.29
N MET A 240 4.38 25.91 0.29
CA MET A 240 3.11 25.21 0.50
C MET A 240 3.27 23.99 1.42
N ILE A 241 4.31 23.18 1.17
CA ILE A 241 4.63 21.99 1.97
C ILE A 241 4.99 22.42 3.40
N LEU A 242 5.85 23.44 3.55
CA LEU A 242 6.30 23.94 4.85
C LEU A 242 5.15 24.55 5.66
N ASP A 243 4.19 25.18 5.01
CA ASP A 243 3.00 25.74 5.68
C ASP A 243 2.17 24.61 6.32
N VAL A 244 1.94 23.51 5.61
CA VAL A 244 1.23 22.35 6.17
C VAL A 244 2.02 21.76 7.36
N TYR A 245 3.34 21.66 7.25
CA TYR A 245 4.17 21.19 8.37
C TYR A 245 4.10 22.14 9.56
N SER A 246 4.15 23.45 9.31
CA SER A 246 4.08 24.48 10.35
C SER A 246 2.74 24.45 11.09
N GLU A 247 1.65 24.29 10.36
CA GLU A 247 0.31 24.11 10.93
C GLU A 247 0.29 22.87 11.84
N ASN A 248 0.77 21.74 11.34
CA ASN A 248 0.82 20.49 12.10
C ASN A 248 1.70 20.63 13.36
N ILE A 249 2.87 21.27 13.25
CA ILE A 249 3.79 21.53 14.39
C ILE A 249 3.08 22.37 15.45
N ASN A 250 2.37 23.42 15.05
CA ASN A 250 1.68 24.31 16.00
C ASN A 250 0.54 23.58 16.74
N GLU A 251 -0.20 22.71 16.04
CA GLU A 251 -1.21 21.86 16.67
C GLU A 251 -0.54 20.87 17.63
N ASP A 252 0.58 20.25 17.22
CA ASP A 252 1.34 19.31 18.06
C ASP A 252 1.87 19.99 19.32
N LYS A 253 2.42 21.20 19.23
CA LYS A 253 2.90 21.98 20.39
C LYS A 253 1.78 22.14 21.42
N LYS A 254 0.61 22.56 21.01
CA LYS A 254 -0.54 22.69 21.91
C LYS A 254 -0.95 21.36 22.55
N UNK A 255 -0.94 20.41 21.72
CA UNK A 255 -1.37 19.22 22.15
C UNK A 255 -0.44 18.62 23.05
N ARG A 256 0.74 18.52 22.74
CA ARG A 256 1.81 17.92 23.57
C ARG A 256 1.99 18.65 24.91
N ARG A 257 1.99 19.97 24.89
CA ARG A 257 2.09 20.77 26.11
C ARG A 257 1.02 20.37 27.14
N LYS A 258 -0.24 20.31 26.72
CA LYS A 258 -1.36 19.94 27.60
C LYS A 258 -1.17 18.52 28.18
N PHE A 259 -0.81 17.59 27.32
CA PHE A 259 -0.61 16.19 27.73
C PHE A 259 0.62 16.02 28.64
N SER A 260 1.72 16.73 28.32
CA SER A 260 2.91 16.71 29.19
C SER A 260 2.60 17.20 30.61
N ILE A 261 1.86 18.30 30.74
CA ILE A 261 1.48 18.82 32.06
C ILE A 261 0.64 17.78 32.83
N GLN A 262 -0.35 17.15 32.16
CA GLN A 262 -1.18 16.13 32.77
C GLN A 262 -0.33 14.90 33.18
N ARG A 263 0.61 14.50 32.33
CA ARG A 263 1.52 13.38 32.58
C ARG A 263 2.45 13.68 33.75
N MET A 264 3.06 14.88 33.79
CA MET A 264 3.90 15.32 34.92
C MET A 264 3.18 15.21 36.25
N GLY A 265 1.92 15.64 36.33
CA GLY A 265 1.11 15.52 37.53
C GLY A 265 0.93 14.09 38.01
N VAL A 266 0.64 13.17 37.07
CA VAL A 266 0.44 11.76 37.38
C VAL A 266 1.77 11.07 37.76
N ASP A 267 2.85 11.36 37.02
CA ASP A 267 4.18 10.79 37.32
C ASP A 267 4.67 11.26 38.68
N THR A 268 4.41 12.53 39.04
CA THR A 268 4.73 13.06 40.38
C THR A 268 3.95 12.32 41.48
N PHE A 269 2.63 12.15 41.28
CA PHE A 269 1.76 11.41 42.21
C PHE A 269 2.25 9.97 42.37
N GLU A 270 2.57 9.28 41.29
CA GLU A 270 3.11 7.90 41.30
C GLU A 270 4.42 7.83 42.07
N ASN A 271 5.33 8.79 41.85
CA ASN A 271 6.60 8.86 42.56
C ASN A 271 6.40 9.07 44.07
N VAL A 272 5.50 9.96 44.48
CA VAL A 272 5.18 10.20 45.89
C VAL A 272 4.71 8.89 46.56
N ILE A 273 3.77 8.16 45.95
CA ILE A 273 3.29 6.88 46.50
C ILE A 273 4.45 5.87 46.59
N THR A 274 5.28 5.82 45.54
CA THR A 274 6.45 4.91 45.53
C THR A 274 7.40 5.18 46.69
N TYR A 275 7.73 6.44 46.93
CA TYR A 275 8.61 6.80 48.07
C TYR A 275 7.96 6.54 49.43
N VAL A 276 6.65 6.78 49.58
CA VAL A 276 5.89 6.43 50.78
C VAL A 276 5.97 4.90 51.00
N THR A 277 5.81 4.11 49.92
CA THR A 277 5.93 2.64 50.01
C THR A 277 7.35 2.22 50.42
N MET A 278 8.39 2.88 49.88
CA MET A 278 9.78 2.60 50.26
C MET A 278 10.04 2.91 51.73
N ILE A 279 9.55 4.03 52.25
CA ILE A 279 9.66 4.38 53.68
C ILE A 279 8.99 3.30 54.54
N TYR A 280 7.78 2.88 54.13
CA TYR A 280 7.05 1.80 54.82
C TYR A 280 7.89 0.50 54.86
N VAL A 281 8.51 0.12 53.74
CA VAL A 281 9.38 -1.08 53.63
C VAL A 281 10.60 -0.95 54.57
N VAL A 282 11.24 0.22 54.65
CA VAL A 282 12.37 0.46 55.53
C VAL A 282 11.95 0.26 57.01
N ILE A 283 10.78 0.79 57.41
CA ILE A 283 10.25 0.65 58.77
C ILE A 283 10.01 -0.84 59.11
N ILE A 284 9.39 -1.60 58.19
CA ILE A 284 9.14 -3.03 58.39
C ILE A 284 10.46 -3.80 58.45
N ALA A 285 11.41 -3.50 57.55
CA ALA A 285 12.72 -4.16 57.51
C ALA A 285 13.47 -4.00 58.83
N ILE A 286 13.42 -2.82 59.46
CA ILE A 286 14.01 -2.55 60.77
C ILE A 286 13.30 -3.38 61.84
N LYS A 287 11.96 -3.38 61.88
CA LYS A 287 11.14 -4.13 62.84
C LYS A 287 11.40 -5.64 62.79
N GLN A 288 11.51 -6.17 61.54
CA GLN A 288 11.74 -7.60 61.29
C GLN A 288 13.22 -7.99 61.32
N LYS A 289 14.14 -7.03 61.48
CA LYS A 289 15.61 -7.23 61.54
C LYS A 289 16.10 -7.92 60.25
N LEU A 290 15.60 -7.47 59.09
CA LEU A 290 15.99 -8.03 57.79
C LEU A 290 17.45 -7.67 57.47
N SER A 291 18.08 -8.53 56.64
CA SER A 291 19.43 -8.25 56.12
C SER A 291 19.43 -7.05 55.15
N ILE A 292 20.59 -6.40 55.00
CA ILE A 292 20.80 -5.29 54.09
C ILE A 292 20.48 -5.71 52.64
N GLY A 293 20.89 -6.93 52.24
CA GLY A 293 20.59 -7.48 50.93
C GLY A 293 19.09 -7.68 50.71
N SER A 294 18.34 -8.09 51.76
CA SER A 294 16.87 -8.20 51.69
C SER A 294 16.22 -6.83 51.44
N LEU A 295 16.66 -5.82 52.24
CA LEU A 295 16.13 -4.45 52.08
C LEU A 295 16.37 -3.90 50.66
N THR A 296 17.61 -4.01 50.16
CA THR A 296 17.95 -3.54 48.80
C THR A 296 17.17 -4.29 47.72
N MET A 297 16.97 -5.60 47.89
CA MET A 297 16.18 -6.43 46.97
C MET A 297 14.72 -5.95 46.91
N TYR A 298 14.07 -5.70 48.07
CA TYR A 298 12.67 -5.27 48.09
C TYR A 298 12.48 -3.86 47.51
N ILE A 299 13.39 -2.92 47.80
CA ILE A 299 13.38 -1.58 47.20
C ILE A 299 13.49 -1.70 45.66
N SER A 300 14.47 -2.47 45.19
CA SER A 300 14.65 -2.70 43.75
C SER A 300 13.45 -3.43 43.11
N ALA A 301 12.83 -4.36 43.83
CA ALA A 301 11.62 -5.06 43.36
C ALA A 301 10.46 -4.08 43.17
N ILE A 302 10.24 -3.13 44.08
CA ILE A 302 9.22 -2.10 43.99
C ILE A 302 9.46 -1.23 42.74
N GLU A 303 10.69 -0.74 42.56
CA GLU A 303 11.05 0.10 41.39
C GLU A 303 10.85 -0.63 40.08
N ASN A 304 11.30 -1.89 40.00
CA ASN A 304 11.18 -2.71 38.81
C ASN A 304 9.72 -3.07 38.50
N LEU A 305 8.91 -3.39 39.53
CA LEU A 305 7.47 -3.66 39.37
C LEU A 305 6.76 -2.44 38.75
N LYS A 306 6.97 -1.28 39.37
CA LYS A 306 6.43 0.00 38.88
C LYS A 306 6.83 0.25 37.42
N TYR A 307 8.14 0.19 37.11
CA TYR A 307 8.67 0.44 35.78
C TYR A 307 8.05 -0.53 34.76
N THR A 308 8.01 -1.82 35.09
CA THR A 308 7.50 -2.87 34.18
C THR A 308 6.00 -2.70 33.93
N LEU A 309 5.21 -2.40 34.98
CA LEU A 309 3.76 -2.17 34.83
C LEU A 309 3.50 -0.92 33.98
N THR A 310 4.16 0.19 34.26
CA THR A 310 4.00 1.45 33.52
C THR A 310 4.43 1.28 32.07
N SER A 311 5.54 0.61 31.81
CA SER A 311 6.02 0.28 30.45
C SER A 311 4.98 -0.56 29.70
N THR A 312 4.45 -1.61 30.32
CA THR A 312 3.45 -2.49 29.72
C THR A 312 2.16 -1.72 29.34
N LEU A 313 1.71 -0.84 30.25
CA LEU A 313 0.53 -0.01 29.99
C LEU A 313 0.74 0.95 28.81
N ASN A 314 1.92 1.55 28.70
CA ASN A 314 2.27 2.41 27.57
C ASN A 314 2.32 1.60 26.27
N MET A 315 2.84 0.38 26.29
CA MET A 315 2.91 -0.52 25.12
C MET A 315 1.52 -0.97 24.66
N ILE A 316 0.63 -1.33 25.59
CA ILE A 316 -0.78 -1.64 25.27
C ILE A 316 -1.43 -0.42 24.58
N SER A 317 -1.11 0.77 25.07
CA SER A 317 -1.61 2.01 24.46
C SER A 317 -1.11 2.18 23.02
N SER A 318 0.18 1.93 22.76
CA SER A 318 0.75 1.98 21.41
C SER A 318 0.14 0.90 20.51
N ALA A 319 -0.04 -0.32 21.02
CA ALA A 319 -0.69 -1.40 20.27
C ALA A 319 -2.13 -1.03 19.87
N TYR A 320 -2.84 -0.32 20.74
CA TYR A 320 -4.18 0.18 20.40
C TYR A 320 -4.13 1.15 19.22
N GLU A 321 -3.15 2.07 19.21
CA GLU A 321 -2.93 2.98 18.06
C GLU A 321 -2.63 2.17 16.78
N ASP A 322 -1.68 1.25 16.84
CA ASP A 322 -1.30 0.42 15.69
C ASP A 322 -2.49 -0.39 15.16
N SER A 323 -3.34 -0.90 16.06
CA SER A 323 -4.54 -1.66 15.65
C SER A 323 -5.53 -0.83 14.83
N LEU A 324 -5.63 0.48 15.12
CA LEU A 324 -6.53 1.35 14.35
C LEU A 324 -6.04 1.56 12.90
N TYR A 325 -4.72 1.51 12.70
CA TYR A 325 -4.16 1.51 11.33
C TYR A 325 -4.37 0.16 10.65
N MET A 326 -4.13 -0.93 11.37
CA MET A 326 -4.32 -2.29 10.85
C MET A 326 -5.77 -2.57 10.46
N GLU A 327 -6.72 -1.93 11.14
CA GLU A 327 -8.15 -2.00 10.77
C GLU A 327 -8.39 -1.56 9.32
N SER A 328 -7.75 -0.47 8.89
CA SER A 328 -7.87 0.00 7.51
C SER A 328 -7.34 -1.04 6.52
N ILE A 329 -6.26 -1.73 6.88
CA ILE A 329 -5.67 -2.80 6.07
C ILE A 329 -6.63 -3.99 5.99
N PHE A 330 -7.13 -4.47 7.14
CA PHE A 330 -8.06 -5.61 7.15
C PHE A 330 -9.37 -5.27 6.43
N SER A 331 -9.85 -4.01 6.53
CA SER A 331 -11.05 -3.58 5.79
C SER A 331 -10.84 -3.60 4.28
N LEU A 332 -9.60 -3.39 3.80
CA LEU A 332 -9.26 -3.56 2.38
C LEU A 332 -9.28 -5.06 2.00
N LEU A 333 -8.66 -5.91 2.83
CA LEU A 333 -8.56 -7.34 2.57
C LEU A 333 -9.93 -8.05 2.61
N GLU A 334 -10.87 -7.54 3.39
CA GLU A 334 -12.23 -8.10 3.57
C GLU A 334 -13.22 -7.74 2.45
N ILE A 335 -12.83 -6.88 1.50
CA ILE A 335 -13.69 -6.57 0.35
C ILE A 335 -13.79 -7.85 -0.51
N ASN A 336 -14.91 -8.53 -0.49
CA ASN A 336 -15.10 -9.71 -1.32
C ASN A 336 -15.54 -9.30 -2.72
N LYS A 337 -14.79 -9.74 -3.72
CA LYS A 337 -15.11 -9.55 -5.13
C LYS A 337 -14.99 -10.85 -5.94
N ASP A 338 -15.19 -11.98 -5.28
CA ASP A 338 -15.14 -13.28 -5.94
C ASP A 338 -16.32 -13.50 -6.93
N GLU A 339 -17.37 -12.69 -6.83
CA GLU A 339 -18.55 -12.76 -7.71
C GLU A 339 -18.21 -12.56 -9.19
N ASN A 340 -17.15 -11.78 -9.49
CA ASN A 340 -16.72 -11.49 -10.86
C ASN A 340 -15.99 -12.68 -11.53
N GLU A 341 -15.64 -13.71 -10.78
CA GLU A 341 -15.01 -14.94 -11.32
C GLU A 341 -16.02 -16.10 -11.45
N GLU A 342 -17.28 -15.89 -11.07
CA GLU A 342 -18.36 -16.83 -11.37
C GLU A 342 -18.94 -16.47 -12.74
N GLY A 343 -19.31 -17.48 -13.54
CA GLY A 343 -19.90 -17.26 -14.85
C GLY A 343 -19.30 -18.13 -15.94
N LYS A 344 -19.79 -17.93 -17.15
CA LYS A 344 -19.34 -18.64 -18.35
C LYS A 344 -17.94 -18.17 -18.75
N VAL A 345 -17.14 -19.06 -19.31
CA VAL A 345 -15.84 -18.69 -19.91
C VAL A 345 -16.09 -18.17 -21.33
N PHE A 346 -15.59 -16.96 -21.60
CA PHE A 346 -15.58 -16.41 -22.96
C PHE A 346 -14.31 -16.88 -23.68
N ASN A 347 -14.48 -17.61 -24.76
CA ASN A 347 -13.35 -18.20 -25.53
C ASN A 347 -12.88 -17.32 -26.69
N GLY A 348 -13.48 -16.12 -26.85
CA GLY A 348 -13.10 -15.17 -27.92
C GLY A 348 -13.88 -15.33 -29.21
N ASN A 349 -14.64 -16.40 -29.38
CA ASN A 349 -15.49 -16.59 -30.56
C ASN A 349 -16.82 -15.87 -30.35
N PHE A 350 -17.20 -15.02 -31.28
CA PHE A 350 -18.49 -14.32 -31.26
C PHE A 350 -18.85 -13.89 -32.68
N GLU A 351 -20.14 -13.69 -32.94
CA GLU A 351 -20.64 -13.10 -34.20
C GLU A 351 -20.87 -11.61 -34.04
N LYS A 352 -21.41 -11.19 -32.89
CA LYS A 352 -21.69 -9.77 -32.63
C LYS A 352 -21.65 -9.40 -31.14
N ILE A 353 -21.32 -8.13 -30.88
CA ILE A 353 -21.48 -7.48 -29.57
C ILE A 353 -22.52 -6.37 -29.75
N GLU A 354 -23.55 -6.34 -28.90
CA GLU A 354 -24.64 -5.38 -28.96
C GLU A 354 -24.70 -4.53 -27.69
N PHE A 355 -24.75 -3.23 -27.85
CA PHE A 355 -25.08 -2.27 -26.77
C PHE A 355 -26.56 -1.94 -26.91
N LYS A 356 -27.35 -2.15 -25.83
CA LYS A 356 -28.80 -1.91 -25.83
C LYS A 356 -29.19 -0.93 -24.73
N ASN A 357 -29.60 0.27 -25.14
CA ASN A 357 -30.05 1.36 -24.27
C ASN A 357 -29.03 1.60 -23.13
N VAL A 358 -27.73 1.66 -23.45
CA VAL A 358 -26.67 1.78 -22.49
C VAL A 358 -26.53 3.23 -22.02
N TYR A 359 -26.58 3.41 -20.69
CA TYR A 359 -26.27 4.67 -20.01
C TYR A 359 -25.06 4.44 -19.11
N PHE A 360 -24.21 5.45 -19.02
CA PHE A 360 -23.04 5.38 -18.13
C PHE A 360 -22.70 6.74 -17.52
N LYS A 361 -22.45 6.73 -16.22
CA LYS A 361 -21.83 7.85 -15.49
C LYS A 361 -20.78 7.30 -14.51
N TYR A 362 -19.72 8.07 -14.26
CA TYR A 362 -18.71 7.72 -13.26
C TYR A 362 -19.30 7.88 -11.84
N ASN A 363 -18.86 7.05 -10.90
CA ASN A 363 -19.41 6.98 -9.54
C ASN A 363 -19.47 8.33 -8.80
N ASN A 364 -18.53 9.22 -9.07
CA ASN A 364 -18.40 10.50 -8.36
C ASN A 364 -19.04 11.67 -9.13
N THR A 365 -19.88 11.38 -10.13
CA THR A 365 -20.54 12.42 -10.95
C THR A 365 -22.05 12.15 -11.07
N ASP A 366 -22.82 13.22 -11.16
CA ASP A 366 -24.25 13.12 -11.42
C ASP A 366 -24.61 13.18 -12.90
N THR A 367 -23.61 13.53 -13.74
CA THR A 367 -23.83 13.69 -15.18
C THR A 367 -23.47 12.39 -15.93
N TYR A 368 -24.34 11.96 -16.81
CA TYR A 368 -24.05 10.88 -17.73
C TYR A 368 -22.99 11.29 -18.73
N VAL A 369 -22.09 10.36 -19.08
CA VAL A 369 -21.09 10.51 -20.15
C VAL A 369 -21.58 9.82 -21.42
N ILE A 370 -22.37 8.77 -21.25
CA ILE A 370 -23.04 8.04 -22.34
C ILE A 370 -24.53 7.97 -21.98
N GLU A 371 -25.38 8.28 -22.96
CA GLU A 371 -26.84 8.27 -22.82
C GLU A 371 -27.49 7.54 -24.01
N ASP A 372 -28.33 6.55 -23.71
CA ASP A 372 -29.12 5.81 -24.69
C ASP A 372 -28.25 5.30 -25.87
N LEU A 373 -27.10 4.70 -25.52
CA LEU A 373 -26.19 4.18 -26.54
C LEU A 373 -26.71 2.86 -27.08
N ASN A 374 -26.94 2.81 -28.40
CA ASN A 374 -27.34 1.63 -29.13
C ASN A 374 -26.36 1.44 -30.30
N LEU A 375 -25.65 0.31 -30.36
CA LEU A 375 -24.76 -0.01 -31.47
C LEU A 375 -24.55 -1.52 -31.57
N THR A 376 -24.24 -1.98 -32.76
CA THR A 376 -23.92 -3.38 -33.07
C THR A 376 -22.54 -3.47 -33.70
N ILE A 377 -21.73 -4.38 -33.17
CA ILE A 377 -20.35 -4.65 -33.57
C ILE A 377 -20.31 -6.09 -34.08
N GLU A 378 -20.02 -6.29 -35.34
CA GLU A 378 -19.85 -7.61 -35.95
C GLU A 378 -18.39 -8.05 -35.82
N ALA A 379 -18.18 -9.34 -35.68
CA ALA A 379 -16.84 -9.92 -35.58
C ALA A 379 -16.02 -9.70 -36.87
N ASN A 380 -14.71 -9.61 -36.72
CA ASN A 380 -13.74 -9.52 -37.83
C ASN A 380 -13.92 -8.28 -38.71
N LYS A 381 -14.43 -7.20 -38.13
CA LYS A 381 -14.53 -5.89 -38.81
C LYS A 381 -13.74 -4.82 -38.04
N SER A 382 -13.33 -3.80 -38.75
CA SER A 382 -12.65 -2.65 -38.16
C SER A 382 -13.65 -1.49 -37.99
N TYR A 383 -13.60 -0.88 -36.79
CA TYR A 383 -14.50 0.20 -36.37
C TYR A 383 -13.70 1.43 -35.99
N SER A 384 -14.14 2.60 -36.43
CA SER A 384 -13.59 3.86 -35.97
C SER A 384 -14.63 4.65 -35.18
N ILE A 385 -14.20 5.32 -34.10
CA ILE A 385 -15.07 6.18 -33.31
C ILE A 385 -14.59 7.61 -33.43
N VAL A 386 -15.48 8.47 -33.92
CA VAL A 386 -15.23 9.89 -34.21
C VAL A 386 -16.11 10.75 -33.31
N GLY A 387 -15.60 11.91 -32.91
CA GLY A 387 -16.34 12.85 -32.06
C GLY A 387 -15.39 13.85 -31.41
N LEU A 388 -15.92 14.93 -30.91
CA LEU A 388 -15.16 15.98 -30.24
C LEU A 388 -14.52 15.46 -28.96
N ASN A 389 -13.53 16.18 -28.44
CA ASN A 389 -12.92 15.86 -27.15
C ASN A 389 -13.99 15.93 -26.05
N GLY A 390 -14.01 14.95 -25.16
CA GLY A 390 -15.02 14.84 -24.11
C GLY A 390 -16.35 14.20 -24.53
N ALA A 391 -16.51 13.79 -25.80
CA ALA A 391 -17.75 13.16 -26.26
C ALA A 391 -18.03 11.79 -25.62
N GLY A 392 -17.02 11.13 -24.99
CA GLY A 392 -17.18 9.82 -24.36
C GLY A 392 -16.50 8.67 -25.08
N LYS A 393 -15.63 8.93 -26.07
CA LYS A 393 -14.97 7.90 -26.88
C LYS A 393 -14.18 6.88 -26.04
N THR A 394 -13.29 7.36 -25.17
CA THR A 394 -12.51 6.49 -24.26
C THR A 394 -13.41 5.75 -23.27
N THR A 395 -14.52 6.39 -22.84
CA THR A 395 -15.51 5.75 -21.95
C THR A 395 -16.19 4.58 -22.66
N LEU A 396 -16.55 4.75 -23.93
CA LEU A 396 -17.11 3.66 -24.74
C LEU A 396 -16.12 2.48 -24.83
N MET A 397 -14.82 2.76 -25.01
CA MET A 397 -13.81 1.70 -25.02
C MET A 397 -13.69 0.99 -23.67
N LYS A 398 -13.77 1.73 -22.56
CA LYS A 398 -13.73 1.15 -21.21
C LYS A 398 -14.96 0.23 -20.95
N LEU A 399 -16.12 0.57 -21.51
CA LEU A 399 -17.33 -0.28 -21.45
C LEU A 399 -17.15 -1.54 -22.31
N LEU A 400 -16.66 -1.37 -23.55
CA LEU A 400 -16.40 -2.46 -24.48
C LEU A 400 -15.40 -3.47 -23.93
N THR A 401 -14.37 -2.98 -23.22
CA THR A 401 -13.34 -3.83 -22.63
C THR A 401 -13.73 -4.40 -21.27
N ASN A 402 -14.95 -4.12 -20.80
CA ASN A 402 -15.47 -4.55 -19.50
C ASN A 402 -14.64 -4.03 -18.30
N LEU A 403 -13.91 -2.91 -18.50
CA LEU A 403 -13.23 -2.19 -17.40
C LEU A 403 -14.24 -1.43 -16.55
N TYR A 404 -15.38 -1.06 -17.12
CA TYR A 404 -16.55 -0.50 -16.45
C TYR A 404 -17.81 -1.22 -16.88
N GLU A 405 -18.78 -1.27 -16.02
CA GLU A 405 -20.11 -1.79 -16.31
C GLU A 405 -21.07 -0.63 -16.58
N PRO A 406 -22.07 -0.81 -17.45
CA PRO A 406 -23.05 0.24 -17.70
C PRO A 406 -23.87 0.53 -16.42
N THR A 407 -24.23 1.81 -16.21
CA THR A 407 -25.12 2.24 -15.13
C THR A 407 -26.54 1.68 -15.33
N SER A 408 -27.00 1.63 -16.59
CA SER A 408 -28.25 0.96 -17.00
C SER A 408 -28.14 0.54 -18.46
N GLY A 409 -29.05 -0.32 -18.90
CA GLY A 409 -28.94 -0.98 -20.19
C GLY A 409 -28.05 -2.21 -20.10
N GLU A 410 -27.71 -2.80 -21.23
CA GLU A 410 -26.92 -4.04 -21.27
C GLU A 410 -25.98 -4.12 -22.46
N ILE A 411 -24.88 -4.84 -22.28
CA ILE A 411 -23.93 -5.17 -23.34
C ILE A 411 -24.01 -6.70 -23.52
N LEU A 412 -24.33 -7.13 -24.72
CA LEU A 412 -24.56 -8.54 -25.04
C LEU A 412 -23.46 -9.05 -25.99
N ILE A 413 -22.97 -10.24 -25.76
CA ILE A 413 -22.13 -11.02 -26.70
C ILE A 413 -23.02 -12.17 -27.18
N ASP A 414 -23.40 -12.15 -28.46
CA ASP A 414 -24.29 -13.13 -29.10
C ASP A 414 -25.58 -13.36 -28.28
N GLY A 415 -26.18 -12.26 -27.79
CA GLY A 415 -27.42 -12.31 -27.02
C GLY A 415 -27.24 -12.66 -25.53
N VAL A 416 -26.04 -12.97 -25.08
CA VAL A 416 -25.75 -13.25 -23.65
C VAL A 416 -25.13 -12.00 -23.02
N ASN A 417 -25.69 -11.57 -21.89
CA ASN A 417 -25.19 -10.38 -21.19
C ASN A 417 -23.72 -10.58 -20.77
N MET A 418 -22.88 -9.58 -21.06
CA MET A 418 -21.45 -9.59 -20.79
C MET A 418 -21.14 -9.88 -19.29
N LYS A 419 -22.02 -9.47 -18.37
CA LYS A 419 -21.93 -9.76 -16.93
C LYS A 419 -22.02 -11.24 -16.59
N CYS A 420 -22.57 -12.08 -17.50
CA CYS A 420 -22.68 -13.52 -17.27
C CYS A 420 -21.37 -14.28 -17.55
N TYR A 421 -20.37 -13.59 -18.07
CA TYR A 421 -19.04 -14.17 -18.34
C TYR A 421 -18.05 -13.83 -17.23
N LYS A 422 -17.11 -14.75 -16.99
CA LYS A 422 -15.95 -14.49 -16.12
C LYS A 422 -15.15 -13.30 -16.66
N LYS A 423 -14.95 -12.28 -15.86
CA LYS A 423 -14.26 -11.04 -16.25
C LYS A 423 -12.83 -11.34 -16.75
N SER A 424 -12.11 -12.20 -16.05
CA SER A 424 -10.77 -12.66 -16.45
C SER A 424 -10.77 -13.31 -17.85
N SER A 425 -11.81 -14.07 -18.21
CA SER A 425 -11.90 -14.70 -19.53
C SER A 425 -12.14 -13.66 -20.63
N ILE A 426 -12.91 -12.59 -20.37
CA ILE A 426 -13.09 -11.47 -21.29
C ILE A 426 -11.74 -10.77 -21.52
N TYR A 427 -11.03 -10.44 -20.43
CA TYR A 427 -9.73 -9.78 -20.50
C TYR A 427 -8.70 -10.58 -21.31
N GLN A 428 -8.75 -11.92 -21.24
CA GLN A 428 -7.88 -12.78 -22.04
C GLN A 428 -8.12 -12.61 -23.57
N GLN A 429 -9.32 -12.24 -23.98
CA GLN A 429 -9.70 -12.11 -25.39
C GLN A 429 -9.63 -10.68 -25.92
N ILE A 430 -9.13 -9.73 -25.11
CA ILE A 430 -9.00 -8.33 -25.51
C ILE A 430 -7.55 -7.89 -25.40
N SER A 431 -7.08 -7.17 -26.39
CA SER A 431 -5.81 -6.45 -26.36
C SER A 431 -6.09 -4.96 -26.54
N ALA A 432 -5.43 -4.10 -25.78
CA ALA A 432 -5.70 -2.66 -25.82
C ALA A 432 -4.43 -1.82 -25.68
N VAL A 433 -4.40 -0.69 -26.42
CA VAL A 433 -3.45 0.39 -26.21
C VAL A 433 -4.28 1.63 -25.88
N PHE A 434 -4.17 2.10 -24.64
CA PHE A 434 -4.81 3.35 -24.20
C PHE A 434 -3.87 4.54 -24.44
N GLN A 435 -4.42 5.75 -24.48
CA GLN A 435 -3.67 6.99 -24.69
C GLN A 435 -2.56 7.17 -23.65
N ASP A 436 -2.82 6.77 -22.40
CA ASP A 436 -1.91 6.87 -21.24
C ASP A 436 -1.17 5.56 -20.94
N PHE A 437 -0.70 4.87 -21.98
CA PHE A 437 -0.03 3.58 -21.86
C PHE A 437 1.18 3.61 -20.91
N ILE A 438 1.41 2.51 -20.20
CA ILE A 438 2.50 2.39 -19.21
C ILE A 438 3.86 2.22 -19.91
N LYS A 439 4.83 3.02 -19.47
CA LYS A 439 6.25 2.94 -19.84
C LYS A 439 6.98 2.14 -18.74
N TYR A 440 7.23 0.86 -18.97
CA TYR A 440 7.90 0.01 -17.97
C TYR A 440 9.42 0.21 -18.03
N PRO A 441 10.11 0.40 -16.87
CA PRO A 441 11.58 0.49 -16.82
C PRO A 441 12.22 -0.91 -16.91
N LEU A 442 11.98 -1.57 -18.00
CA LEU A 442 12.43 -2.94 -18.27
C LEU A 442 13.10 -2.96 -19.66
N SER A 443 13.71 -4.09 -20.02
CA SER A 443 14.25 -4.24 -21.37
C SER A 443 13.14 -4.14 -22.44
N VAL A 444 13.53 -3.83 -23.67
CA VAL A 444 12.60 -3.76 -24.82
C VAL A 444 11.85 -5.09 -24.97
N GLU A 445 12.56 -6.22 -24.93
CA GLU A 445 11.94 -7.56 -25.05
C GLU A 445 10.89 -7.80 -23.96
N LYS A 446 11.17 -7.42 -22.73
CA LYS A 446 10.21 -7.55 -21.63
C LYS A 446 9.01 -6.61 -21.81
N ASN A 447 9.26 -5.37 -22.26
CA ASN A 447 8.19 -4.41 -22.53
C ASN A 447 7.18 -4.94 -23.53
N ILE A 448 7.64 -5.59 -24.59
CA ILE A 448 6.77 -6.22 -25.62
C ILE A 448 6.14 -7.50 -25.05
N GLY A 449 6.97 -8.36 -24.42
CA GLY A 449 6.55 -9.66 -23.88
C GLY A 449 5.43 -9.58 -22.85
N LEU A 450 5.34 -8.47 -22.10
CA LEU A 450 4.24 -8.22 -21.15
C LEU A 450 2.86 -8.25 -21.81
N GLY A 451 2.76 -8.19 -23.12
CA GLY A 451 1.50 -8.34 -23.83
C GLY A 451 0.92 -9.75 -23.77
N ASP A 452 1.77 -10.76 -23.58
CA ASP A 452 1.36 -12.16 -23.41
C ASP A 452 2.34 -12.85 -22.43
N ILE A 453 1.95 -12.90 -21.16
CA ILE A 453 2.78 -13.43 -20.07
C ILE A 453 3.14 -14.91 -20.30
N GLY A 454 2.23 -15.69 -20.90
CA GLY A 454 2.51 -17.11 -21.23
C GLY A 454 3.64 -17.28 -22.24
N ASN A 455 3.91 -16.27 -23.04
CA ASN A 455 4.93 -16.23 -24.10
C ASN A 455 5.98 -15.13 -23.88
N ILE A 456 6.13 -14.61 -22.67
CA ILE A 456 6.97 -13.44 -22.35
C ILE A 456 8.45 -13.62 -22.76
N GLU A 457 8.94 -14.86 -22.81
CA GLU A 457 10.31 -15.18 -23.21
C GLU A 457 10.44 -15.65 -24.67
N ASN A 458 9.32 -15.70 -25.40
CA ASN A 458 9.32 -16.17 -26.80
C ASN A 458 9.81 -15.05 -27.73
N PHE A 459 11.12 -14.99 -27.92
CA PHE A 459 11.79 -13.95 -28.69
C PHE A 459 11.25 -13.83 -30.12
N ARG A 460 10.90 -14.98 -30.76
CA ARG A 460 10.37 -14.97 -32.14
C ARG A 460 9.02 -14.21 -32.20
N MET A 461 8.15 -14.42 -31.23
CA MET A 461 6.87 -13.69 -31.16
C MET A 461 7.09 -12.21 -30.88
N ILE A 462 8.01 -11.89 -29.95
CA ILE A 462 8.41 -10.51 -29.60
C ILE A 462 8.91 -9.78 -30.86
N GLU A 463 9.85 -10.38 -31.58
CA GLU A 463 10.42 -9.82 -32.80
C GLU A 463 9.36 -9.60 -33.87
N ASN A 464 8.50 -10.59 -34.09
CA ASN A 464 7.41 -10.50 -35.07
C ASN A 464 6.44 -9.36 -34.74
N SER A 465 6.06 -9.21 -33.48
CA SER A 465 5.18 -8.10 -33.04
C SER A 465 5.80 -6.73 -33.31
N ALA A 466 7.11 -6.62 -33.07
CA ALA A 466 7.84 -5.37 -33.36
C ALA A 466 7.94 -5.09 -34.87
N LYS A 467 8.15 -6.13 -35.68
CA LYS A 467 8.26 -6.02 -37.16
C LYS A 467 6.94 -5.56 -37.80
N GLN A 468 5.79 -6.01 -37.27
CA GLN A 468 4.47 -5.65 -37.80
C GLN A 468 4.22 -4.13 -37.84
N ILE A 469 4.89 -3.37 -36.97
CA ILE A 469 4.75 -1.91 -36.89
C ILE A 469 6.10 -1.20 -37.11
N GLU A 470 7.07 -1.92 -37.64
CA GLU A 470 8.41 -1.40 -37.94
C GLU A 470 9.12 -0.79 -36.68
N ALA A 471 8.83 -1.31 -35.51
CA ALA A 471 9.55 -0.94 -34.30
C ALA A 471 10.98 -1.51 -34.28
N ASP A 472 11.17 -2.66 -34.93
CA ASP A 472 12.47 -3.32 -35.07
C ASP A 472 13.53 -2.39 -35.70
N LYS A 473 13.14 -1.46 -36.57
CA LYS A 473 14.04 -0.50 -37.21
C LYS A 473 14.79 0.37 -36.20
N PHE A 474 14.09 0.90 -35.18
CA PHE A 474 14.76 1.69 -34.14
C PHE A 474 15.34 0.80 -33.04
N ILE A 475 14.69 -0.34 -32.72
CA ILE A 475 15.18 -1.27 -31.69
C ILE A 475 16.59 -1.76 -32.05
N ASN A 476 16.82 -2.11 -33.33
CA ASN A 476 18.12 -2.60 -33.80
C ASN A 476 19.24 -1.53 -33.72
N LYS A 477 18.89 -0.26 -33.56
CA LYS A 477 19.84 0.85 -33.36
C LYS A 477 20.19 1.09 -31.88
N LEU A 478 19.47 0.47 -30.95
CA LEU A 478 19.72 0.60 -29.52
C LEU A 478 21.00 -0.18 -29.14
N PRO A 479 21.73 0.23 -28.08
CA PRO A 479 23.02 -0.37 -27.70
C PRO A 479 23.00 -1.90 -27.56
N GLN A 480 21.96 -2.46 -26.96
CA GLN A 480 21.80 -3.90 -26.75
C GLN A 480 20.55 -4.43 -27.46
N LYS A 481 20.05 -3.69 -28.47
CA LYS A 481 18.85 -4.05 -29.25
C LYS A 481 17.67 -4.38 -28.31
N TYR A 482 17.08 -5.57 -28.45
CA TYR A 482 15.94 -6.01 -27.62
C TYR A 482 16.28 -6.13 -26.12
N LYS A 483 17.55 -6.29 -25.77
CA LYS A 483 17.98 -6.38 -24.37
C LYS A 483 18.28 -5.03 -23.73
N THR A 484 18.19 -3.93 -24.48
CA THR A 484 18.41 -2.58 -23.96
C THR A 484 17.38 -2.26 -22.88
N ASN A 485 17.83 -1.88 -21.69
CA ASN A 485 16.99 -1.35 -20.61
C ASN A 485 16.51 0.06 -20.95
N LEU A 486 15.30 0.37 -20.57
CA LEU A 486 14.65 1.65 -20.90
C LEU A 486 14.53 2.54 -19.66
N GLN A 487 14.45 3.85 -19.89
CA GLN A 487 14.38 4.96 -18.91
C GLN A 487 15.73 5.20 -18.21
N ARG A 488 16.31 6.37 -18.44
CA ARG A 488 17.62 6.81 -17.89
C ARG A 488 17.65 6.95 -16.37
N GLU A 489 16.53 6.90 -15.72
CA GLU A 489 16.47 6.91 -14.24
C GLU A 489 17.07 5.64 -13.64
N TRP A 490 17.23 4.60 -14.47
CA TRP A 490 17.78 3.30 -14.06
C TRP A 490 19.15 3.08 -14.73
N SER A 491 20.01 2.34 -14.05
CA SER A 491 21.37 2.04 -14.55
C SER A 491 21.31 1.47 -15.96
N ASP A 492 22.11 2.02 -16.86
CA ASP A 492 22.21 1.60 -18.27
C ASP A 492 20.90 1.76 -19.07
N GLY A 493 19.95 2.52 -18.56
CA GLY A 493 18.68 2.77 -19.24
C GLY A 493 18.81 3.82 -20.35
N VAL A 494 18.10 3.60 -21.44
CA VAL A 494 18.04 4.49 -22.60
C VAL A 494 16.66 5.11 -22.70
N ASP A 495 16.56 6.42 -22.91
CA ASP A 495 15.28 7.09 -23.16
C ASP A 495 14.86 6.91 -24.61
N LEU A 496 13.58 6.63 -24.80
CA LEU A 496 12.93 6.59 -26.11
C LEU A 496 12.10 7.85 -26.31
N SER A 497 11.95 8.27 -27.56
CA SER A 497 10.97 9.31 -27.91
C SER A 497 9.54 8.80 -27.64
N ILE A 498 8.59 9.72 -27.47
CA ILE A 498 7.18 9.35 -27.21
C ILE A 498 6.65 8.43 -28.33
N GLY A 499 7.00 8.73 -29.61
CA GLY A 499 6.60 7.88 -30.74
C GLY A 499 7.21 6.47 -30.69
N GLN A 500 8.48 6.33 -30.25
CA GLN A 500 9.09 5.01 -30.06
C GLN A 500 8.41 4.25 -28.92
N TRP A 501 8.09 4.91 -27.82
CA TRP A 501 7.30 4.32 -26.72
C TRP A 501 5.92 3.85 -27.21
N GLN A 502 5.26 4.65 -28.06
CA GLN A 502 3.97 4.31 -28.66
C GLN A 502 4.08 3.04 -29.53
N LYS A 503 5.12 2.95 -30.37
CA LYS A 503 5.40 1.73 -31.16
C LYS A 503 5.61 0.52 -30.23
N LEU A 504 6.32 0.65 -29.11
CA LEU A 504 6.47 -0.44 -28.13
C LEU A 504 5.12 -0.84 -27.50
N ALA A 505 4.27 0.13 -27.17
CA ALA A 505 2.94 -0.15 -26.60
C ALA A 505 2.05 -0.91 -27.62
N ILE A 506 2.11 -0.53 -28.90
CA ILE A 506 1.39 -1.25 -29.95
C ILE A 506 1.99 -2.65 -30.15
N SER A 507 3.33 -2.80 -30.18
CA SER A 507 3.99 -4.13 -30.26
C SER A 507 3.53 -5.03 -29.09
N ARG A 508 3.42 -4.48 -27.88
CA ARG A 508 2.90 -5.19 -26.70
C ARG A 508 1.47 -5.69 -26.94
N ALA A 509 0.61 -4.84 -27.50
CA ALA A 509 -0.77 -5.23 -27.81
C ALA A 509 -0.83 -6.31 -28.89
N LEU A 510 0.06 -6.26 -29.87
CA LEU A 510 0.13 -7.24 -30.97
C LEU A 510 0.75 -8.58 -30.53
N MET A 511 1.55 -8.59 -29.47
CA MET A 511 2.11 -9.81 -28.87
C MET A 511 0.98 -10.77 -28.46
N LYS A 512 -0.12 -10.23 -27.98
CA LYS A 512 -1.31 -10.99 -27.62
C LYS A 512 -2.20 -11.17 -28.86
N LYS A 513 -2.45 -12.41 -29.23
CA LYS A 513 -3.28 -12.75 -30.40
C LYS A 513 -4.77 -12.72 -30.03
N ALA A 514 -5.21 -11.62 -29.43
CA ALA A 514 -6.61 -11.47 -29.01
C ALA A 514 -7.53 -11.20 -30.21
N PRO A 515 -8.76 -11.76 -30.23
CA PRO A 515 -9.74 -11.49 -31.29
C PRO A 515 -10.28 -10.07 -31.27
N ILE A 516 -10.18 -9.35 -30.14
CA ILE A 516 -10.59 -7.95 -30.03
C ILE A 516 -9.36 -7.09 -29.77
N LEU A 517 -9.14 -6.07 -30.61
CA LEU A 517 -8.02 -5.13 -30.50
C LEU A 517 -8.58 -3.70 -30.37
N VAL A 518 -8.15 -2.99 -29.33
CA VAL A 518 -8.56 -1.60 -29.07
C VAL A 518 -7.33 -0.69 -29.18
N LEU A 519 -7.40 0.33 -30.01
CA LEU A 519 -6.33 1.31 -30.21
C LEU A 519 -6.89 2.72 -29.96
N ASP A 520 -6.56 3.28 -28.79
CA ASP A 520 -7.00 4.63 -28.42
C ASP A 520 -5.90 5.65 -28.78
N GLU A 521 -6.11 6.40 -29.83
CA GLU A 521 -5.19 7.39 -30.41
C GLU A 521 -3.78 6.83 -30.68
N PRO A 522 -3.67 5.74 -31.46
CA PRO A 522 -2.38 5.07 -31.64
C PRO A 522 -1.35 5.87 -32.46
N THR A 523 -1.72 7.02 -33.01
CA THR A 523 -0.84 7.86 -33.81
C THR A 523 -0.63 9.27 -33.25
N ALA A 524 -1.13 9.56 -32.06
CA ALA A 524 -1.08 10.92 -31.48
C ALA A 524 0.36 11.49 -31.40
N SER A 525 1.35 10.65 -31.18
CA SER A 525 2.75 11.05 -30.98
C SER A 525 3.69 10.60 -32.12
N LEU A 526 3.13 10.09 -33.21
CA LEU A 526 3.92 9.65 -34.37
C LEU A 526 4.06 10.80 -35.39
N ASP A 527 5.22 10.88 -36.02
CA ASP A 527 5.40 11.75 -37.17
C ASP A 527 4.66 11.18 -38.39
N ALA A 528 4.50 11.99 -39.46
CA ALA A 528 3.74 11.60 -40.64
C ALA A 528 4.28 10.33 -41.33
N VAL A 529 5.59 10.12 -41.31
CA VAL A 529 6.23 8.93 -41.91
C VAL A 529 5.91 7.68 -41.07
N ALA A 530 6.11 7.75 -39.76
CA ALA A 530 5.82 6.63 -38.84
C ALA A 530 4.32 6.30 -38.85
N GLU A 531 3.45 7.30 -38.98
CA GLU A 531 2.00 7.11 -39.12
C GLU A 531 1.68 6.37 -40.45
N GLN A 532 2.26 6.81 -41.55
CA GLN A 532 2.07 6.16 -42.86
C GLN A 532 2.54 4.69 -42.79
N ASP A 533 3.68 4.42 -42.18
CA ASP A 533 4.22 3.06 -42.04
C ASP A 533 3.30 2.18 -41.20
N LEU A 534 2.74 2.71 -40.10
CA LEU A 534 1.76 1.99 -39.27
C LEU A 534 0.53 1.59 -40.13
N PHE A 535 0.05 2.53 -40.96
CA PHE A 535 -1.17 2.31 -41.75
C PHE A 535 -0.97 1.41 -42.98
N LYS A 536 0.22 1.39 -43.58
CA LYS A 536 0.55 0.40 -44.62
C LYS A 536 0.34 -1.02 -44.11
N ASN A 537 0.66 -1.25 -42.86
CA ASN A 537 0.54 -2.54 -42.21
C ASN A 537 -0.80 -2.75 -41.48
N PHE A 538 -1.65 -1.72 -41.42
CA PHE A 538 -2.91 -1.75 -40.65
C PHE A 538 -3.82 -2.91 -41.09
N LYS A 539 -3.91 -3.16 -42.37
CA LYS A 539 -4.72 -4.26 -42.92
C LYS A 539 -4.27 -5.63 -42.32
N PHE A 540 -2.96 -5.85 -42.17
CA PHE A 540 -2.43 -7.08 -41.58
C PHE A 540 -2.67 -7.12 -40.05
N ILE A 541 -2.65 -5.94 -39.41
CA ILE A 541 -2.87 -5.83 -37.95
C ILE A 541 -4.33 -6.22 -37.61
N VAL A 542 -5.30 -5.82 -38.43
CA VAL A 542 -6.73 -6.07 -38.18
C VAL A 542 -7.22 -7.39 -38.76
N GLU A 543 -6.41 -8.06 -39.60
CA GLU A 543 -6.81 -9.33 -40.22
C GLU A 543 -7.22 -10.38 -39.18
N ASN A 544 -8.43 -10.93 -39.36
CA ASN A 544 -9.04 -11.92 -38.46
C ASN A 544 -9.23 -11.41 -37.02
N ARG A 545 -9.42 -10.07 -36.86
CA ARG A 545 -9.69 -9.45 -35.55
C ARG A 545 -10.80 -8.42 -35.67
N THR A 546 -11.52 -8.22 -34.60
CA THR A 546 -12.43 -7.08 -34.46
C THR A 546 -11.60 -5.93 -33.87
N CYS A 547 -11.42 -4.88 -34.65
CA CYS A 547 -10.53 -3.78 -34.29
C CYS A 547 -11.32 -2.50 -34.02
N PHE A 548 -11.02 -1.83 -32.90
CA PHE A 548 -11.58 -0.52 -32.56
C PHE A 548 -10.47 0.52 -32.59
N LEU A 549 -10.72 1.59 -33.32
CA LEU A 549 -9.78 2.67 -33.49
C LEU A 549 -10.42 4.00 -33.10
N ILE A 550 -9.91 4.62 -32.04
CA ILE A 550 -10.20 6.03 -31.81
C ILE A 550 -9.09 6.82 -32.48
N ALA A 551 -9.44 7.66 -33.44
CA ALA A 551 -8.45 8.49 -34.10
C ALA A 551 -8.99 9.90 -34.29
N HIS A 552 -8.07 10.86 -34.29
CA HIS A 552 -8.35 12.27 -34.56
C HIS A 552 -7.95 12.68 -35.99
N ARG A 553 -7.31 11.76 -36.74
CA ARG A 553 -6.87 12.03 -38.11
C ARG A 553 -7.72 11.21 -39.08
N PHE A 554 -8.33 11.90 -40.03
CA PHE A 554 -9.21 11.25 -40.99
C PHE A 554 -8.47 10.30 -41.94
N SER A 555 -7.16 10.50 -42.16
CA SER A 555 -6.30 9.51 -42.84
C SER A 555 -6.42 8.11 -42.25
N THR A 556 -6.61 8.05 -40.94
CA THR A 556 -6.75 6.82 -40.17
C THR A 556 -8.19 6.30 -40.14
N ILE A 557 -9.13 7.22 -39.92
CA ILE A 557 -10.56 6.92 -39.71
C ILE A 557 -11.15 6.22 -40.96
N LYS A 558 -10.78 6.67 -42.15
CA LYS A 558 -11.28 6.12 -43.41
C LYS A 558 -10.86 4.68 -43.72
N LEU A 559 -9.92 4.13 -42.96
CA LEU A 559 -9.49 2.74 -43.12
C LEU A 559 -10.43 1.74 -42.43
N ALA A 560 -11.33 2.22 -41.58
CA ALA A 560 -12.29 1.38 -40.89
C ALA A 560 -13.45 0.96 -41.80
N ASP A 561 -13.92 -0.28 -41.65
CA ASP A 561 -15.08 -0.80 -42.35
C ASP A 561 -16.36 -0.03 -42.00
N LYS A 562 -16.46 0.43 -40.74
CA LYS A 562 -17.60 1.18 -40.25
C LYS A 562 -17.14 2.26 -39.26
N ILE A 563 -17.76 3.42 -39.35
CA ILE A 563 -17.47 4.58 -38.49
C ILE A 563 -18.69 4.88 -37.63
N PHE A 564 -18.49 5.12 -36.36
CA PHE A 564 -19.50 5.59 -35.40
C PHE A 564 -19.21 7.05 -35.05
N VAL A 565 -20.17 7.94 -35.18
CA VAL A 565 -20.04 9.35 -34.82
C VAL A 565 -20.70 9.58 -33.45
N LEU A 566 -19.89 9.88 -32.45
CA LEU A 566 -20.34 10.12 -31.10
C LEU A 566 -20.45 11.62 -30.83
N LYS A 567 -21.66 12.10 -30.58
CA LYS A 567 -21.97 13.50 -30.28
C LYS A 567 -23.10 13.56 -29.27
N ASP A 568 -23.02 14.53 -28.36
CA ASP A 568 -24.02 14.73 -27.31
C ASP A 568 -24.35 13.42 -26.58
N LYS A 569 -23.27 12.63 -26.26
CA LYS A 569 -23.32 11.38 -25.47
C LYS A 569 -23.97 10.19 -26.19
N ARG A 570 -24.30 10.30 -27.48
CA ARG A 570 -25.00 9.29 -28.29
C ARG A 570 -24.29 9.04 -29.61
N ILE A 571 -24.52 7.89 -30.21
CA ILE A 571 -24.17 7.66 -31.60
C ILE A 571 -25.26 8.34 -32.47
N ILE A 572 -24.84 9.30 -33.29
CA ILE A 572 -25.77 10.07 -34.15
C ILE A 572 -25.69 9.66 -35.60
N GLU A 573 -24.55 9.10 -36.03
CA GLU A 573 -24.34 8.62 -37.41
C GLU A 573 -23.52 7.33 -37.36
N GLU A 574 -23.79 6.42 -38.30
CA GLU A 574 -22.97 5.23 -38.49
C GLU A 574 -22.96 4.83 -39.99
N GLY A 575 -21.80 4.49 -40.51
CA GLY A 575 -21.66 4.10 -41.91
C GLY A 575 -20.20 3.99 -42.34
N SER A 576 -19.95 3.72 -43.61
CA SER A 576 -18.61 3.80 -44.18
C SER A 576 -18.21 5.27 -44.41
N HIS A 577 -16.92 5.50 -44.66
CA HIS A 577 -16.40 6.85 -45.00
C HIS A 577 -17.21 7.49 -46.15
N ASP A 578 -17.41 6.75 -47.23
CA ASP A 578 -18.07 7.27 -48.44
C ASP A 578 -19.57 7.59 -48.20
N GLN A 579 -20.24 6.72 -47.42
CA GLN A 579 -21.64 6.95 -47.02
C GLN A 579 -21.79 8.22 -46.19
N LEU A 580 -20.97 8.37 -45.15
CA LEU A 580 -21.06 9.51 -44.19
C LEU A 580 -20.64 10.84 -44.84
N ILE A 581 -19.74 10.82 -45.83
CA ILE A 581 -19.40 12.02 -46.62
C ILE A 581 -20.59 12.41 -47.49
N TYR A 582 -21.25 11.43 -48.12
CA TYR A 582 -22.41 11.67 -49.00
C TYR A 582 -23.62 12.23 -48.21
N GLU A 583 -23.81 11.75 -46.98
CA GLU A 583 -24.90 12.21 -46.08
C GLU A 583 -24.75 13.67 -45.63
N ASP A 584 -23.54 14.24 -45.78
CA ASP A 584 -23.17 15.62 -45.42
C ASP A 584 -23.58 16.00 -43.99
N GLY A 585 -23.43 15.06 -43.04
CA GLY A 585 -23.77 15.21 -41.64
C GLY A 585 -22.60 15.73 -40.77
N GLU A 586 -22.61 15.36 -39.50
CA GLU A 586 -21.57 15.78 -38.52
C GLU A 586 -20.19 15.21 -38.92
N TYR A 587 -20.15 13.96 -39.42
CA TYR A 587 -18.92 13.37 -39.95
C TYR A 587 -18.32 14.21 -41.09
N ALA A 588 -19.12 14.52 -42.06
CA ALA A 588 -18.68 15.32 -43.22
C ALA A 588 -18.22 16.71 -42.79
N ARG A 589 -18.93 17.33 -41.82
CA ARG A 589 -18.55 18.62 -41.23
C ARG A 589 -17.16 18.55 -40.60
N LEU A 590 -16.92 17.54 -39.76
CA LEU A 590 -15.63 17.35 -39.07
C LEU A 590 -14.50 17.07 -40.06
N TYR A 591 -14.81 16.29 -41.14
CA TYR A 591 -13.88 15.97 -42.20
C TYR A 591 -13.47 17.25 -42.99
N LYS A 592 -14.44 18.08 -43.36
CA LYS A 592 -14.19 19.35 -44.08
C LYS A 592 -13.27 20.27 -43.26
N ILE A 593 -13.55 20.46 -41.97
CA ILE A 593 -12.74 21.29 -41.08
C ILE A 593 -11.27 20.82 -41.09
N GLN A 594 -11.04 19.53 -40.99
CA GLN A 594 -9.67 19.01 -40.95
C GLN A 594 -8.99 19.05 -42.32
N SER A 595 -9.71 18.81 -43.38
CA SER A 595 -9.16 18.86 -44.76
C SER A 595 -8.81 20.31 -45.17
N GLU A 596 -9.59 21.30 -44.73
CA GLU A 596 -9.31 22.72 -44.97
C GLU A 596 -8.05 23.17 -44.21
N MET A 597 -7.84 22.68 -42.97
CA MET A 597 -6.62 22.95 -42.21
C MET A 597 -5.36 22.43 -42.93
N ILE A 598 -5.48 21.34 -43.69
CA ILE A 598 -4.37 20.73 -44.42
C ILE A 598 -4.14 21.45 -45.78
N SER A 599 -5.21 21.91 -46.39
CA SER A 599 -5.17 22.48 -47.77
C SER A 599 -4.93 23.99 -47.81
N THR A 600 -5.17 24.72 -46.71
CA THR A 600 -4.95 26.18 -46.70
C THR A 600 -3.47 26.46 -46.41
N PRO A 601 -2.70 27.03 -47.35
CA PRO A 601 -1.33 27.44 -47.01
C PRO A 601 -1.40 28.55 -45.94
N VAL A 602 -0.73 28.33 -44.84
CA VAL A 602 -0.53 29.39 -43.85
C VAL A 602 0.28 30.49 -44.52
N LEU A 603 -0.37 31.58 -44.89
CA LEU A 603 0.33 32.78 -45.31
C LEU A 603 1.06 33.32 -44.06
N VAL A 604 2.37 33.02 -43.96
CA VAL A 604 3.26 33.57 -42.95
C VAL A 604 3.61 35.01 -43.34
#